data_06d6a3e3d97ee21b0b29eac745195615
#
_entry.id   06d6a3e3d97ee21b0b29eac745195615
#
_cell.length_a   1.000
_cell.length_b   1.000
_cell.length_c   1.000
_cell.angle_alpha   90.00
_cell.angle_beta   90.00
_cell.angle_gamma   90.00
#
_symmetry.space_group_name_H-M   'P 1'
#
loop_
_entity.id
_entity.type
_entity.pdbx_description
1 polymer ?
#
loop_
_entity_poly.entity_id
_entity_poly.type
_entity_poly.pdbx_seq_one_letter_code
_entity_poly.pdbx_strand_id
1 'polypeptide(L)'
;MRIDKIPPAPATLVLSIVLGIGLFVVSRAGTAEVLEAPKFKVDAAWPKELPNNWIMGQVGGMAVDRHDHIWVLQRPGLDTVDELGAAQTPPESQCCFAAPPVLVFDAQGNLLQSWGGPGEGFDWPKREHGIYVDKDDSVWISGAGPGDRQILKFKSDGHFVMQIGHPSTDPANSTRTDILGLPAGMEVDPGAHEIYIADGYLNKRVIVFDSDKGTFKRLWGAYGNPPNDADPGAYNPALPPDQQFRNPVHCVHLSRDGLVYVCDRMNDRLQVFTKQGKFVKEFFVRSQTLGRGSFWQFTFSIDENQKYLLVADGENNVIWTLRREDGAVVGQTGHNGRNAGQFHWVHQIVSDSQGNLYTGEVDTGKRIQKFVLQH
;
A
#
# COMPACT_ATOMS: atom_id res chain seq x y z
N MET A 1 32.50 98.42 12.11
CA MET A 1 32.69 97.93 13.47
C MET A 1 33.25 96.48 13.36
N ARG A 2 34.53 96.31 13.69
CA ARG A 2 35.30 95.06 13.56
C ARG A 2 34.95 94.19 14.77
N ILE A 3 34.73 92.94 14.56
CA ILE A 3 34.63 91.92 15.60
C ILE A 3 35.80 90.95 15.37
N ASP A 4 36.65 90.82 16.39
CA ASP A 4 37.88 90.04 16.38
C ASP A 4 37.60 88.56 16.49
N LYS A 5 38.43 87.77 15.79
CA LYS A 5 38.42 86.32 15.77
C LYS A 5 39.20 85.80 16.99
N ILE A 6 38.57 84.83 17.73
CA ILE A 6 39.17 84.03 18.78
C ILE A 6 39.70 82.72 18.13
N PRO A 7 40.94 82.29 18.42
CA PRO A 7 41.50 81.06 17.88
C PRO A 7 41.01 79.83 18.66
N PRO A 8 40.91 78.65 18.02
CA PRO A 8 40.46 77.39 18.65
C PRO A 8 41.58 76.73 19.45
N ALA A 9 41.20 76.15 20.59
CA ALA A 9 42.08 75.33 21.46
C ALA A 9 42.36 73.94 20.86
N PRO A 10 43.46 73.25 21.18
CA PRO A 10 43.84 71.97 20.63
C PRO A 10 43.02 70.81 21.22
N ALA A 11 42.47 70.00 20.37
CA ALA A 11 41.73 68.79 20.72
C ALA A 11 42.70 67.63 21.05
N THR A 12 42.65 67.14 22.28
CA THR A 12 43.36 65.95 22.73
C THR A 12 42.65 64.70 22.24
N LEU A 13 43.29 63.92 21.37
CA LEU A 13 42.77 62.66 20.84
C LEU A 13 42.98 61.56 21.88
N VAL A 14 41.89 61.11 22.52
CA VAL A 14 41.94 59.89 23.37
C VAL A 14 41.57 58.69 22.49
N LEU A 15 42.56 57.87 22.24
CA LEU A 15 42.38 56.63 21.45
C LEU A 15 41.88 55.50 22.37
N SER A 16 40.59 55.23 22.36
CA SER A 16 40.04 54.10 23.09
C SER A 16 40.11 52.84 22.23
N ILE A 17 40.98 51.93 22.58
CA ILE A 17 41.06 50.61 21.96
C ILE A 17 39.95 49.71 22.57
N VAL A 18 38.89 49.46 21.82
CA VAL A 18 37.86 48.49 22.18
C VAL A 18 38.30 47.15 21.61
N LEU A 19 38.76 46.23 22.47
CA LEU A 19 39.00 44.81 22.12
C LEU A 19 37.60 44.14 21.95
N GLY A 20 37.15 44.03 20.72
CA GLY A 20 35.96 43.24 20.38
C GLY A 20 36.34 41.78 20.35
N ILE A 21 35.92 40.97 21.37
CA ILE A 21 35.96 39.53 21.31
C ILE A 21 34.82 39.07 20.38
N GLY A 22 35.13 38.88 19.12
CA GLY A 22 34.21 38.27 18.14
C GLY A 22 33.99 36.80 18.48
N LEU A 23 32.82 36.45 19.06
CA LEU A 23 32.35 35.08 19.14
C LEU A 23 32.03 34.64 17.69
N PHE A 24 32.95 33.90 17.04
CA PHE A 24 32.63 33.18 15.83
C PHE A 24 31.75 31.99 16.21
N VAL A 25 30.42 32.12 16.08
CA VAL A 25 29.49 31.02 16.04
C VAL A 25 29.71 30.33 14.69
N VAL A 26 30.56 29.30 14.69
CA VAL A 26 30.66 28.37 13.54
C VAL A 26 29.35 27.58 13.51
N SER A 27 28.37 28.12 12.77
CA SER A 27 27.21 27.32 12.38
C SER A 27 27.72 26.16 11.54
N ARG A 28 27.82 24.96 12.13
CA ARG A 28 27.94 23.73 11.35
C ARG A 28 26.66 23.64 10.52
N ALA A 29 26.72 24.06 9.28
CA ALA A 29 25.77 23.61 8.28
C ALA A 29 25.90 22.08 8.24
N GLY A 30 24.99 21.39 8.90
CA GLY A 30 24.83 19.96 8.73
C GLY A 30 24.64 19.74 7.24
N THR A 31 25.61 19.05 6.60
CA THR A 31 25.38 18.50 5.27
C THR A 31 24.13 17.63 5.41
N ALA A 32 23.02 18.07 4.85
CA ALA A 32 21.85 17.23 4.71
C ALA A 32 22.36 15.99 3.96
N GLU A 33 22.36 14.86 4.65
CA GLU A 33 22.71 13.59 4.06
C GLU A 33 21.72 13.38 2.92
N VAL A 34 22.20 13.48 1.69
CA VAL A 34 21.42 13.14 0.51
C VAL A 34 21.24 11.63 0.57
N LEU A 35 20.21 11.19 1.26
CA LEU A 35 19.85 9.79 1.32
C LEU A 35 19.49 9.36 -0.10
N GLU A 36 20.36 8.51 -0.65
CA GLU A 36 20.11 7.91 -1.94
C GLU A 36 18.85 7.06 -1.86
N ALA A 37 17.99 7.13 -2.87
CA ALA A 37 16.78 6.32 -2.95
C ALA A 37 17.14 4.83 -2.88
N PRO A 38 16.39 3.99 -2.16
CA PRO A 38 16.68 2.58 -2.01
C PRO A 38 16.75 1.90 -3.38
N LYS A 39 17.75 1.06 -3.58
CA LYS A 39 17.99 0.29 -4.81
C LYS A 39 17.72 -1.18 -4.53
N PHE A 40 17.21 -1.88 -5.53
CA PHE A 40 16.82 -3.27 -5.40
C PHE A 40 17.38 -4.13 -6.52
N LYS A 41 17.71 -5.38 -6.18
CA LYS A 41 18.14 -6.41 -7.13
C LYS A 41 17.22 -7.61 -7.03
N VAL A 42 16.67 -8.07 -8.15
CA VAL A 42 15.81 -9.25 -8.18
C VAL A 42 16.59 -10.50 -7.75
N ASP A 43 15.97 -11.31 -6.90
CA ASP A 43 16.40 -12.68 -6.61
C ASP A 43 15.60 -13.63 -7.51
N ALA A 44 16.19 -14.01 -8.62
CA ALA A 44 15.54 -14.86 -9.62
C ALA A 44 15.35 -16.33 -9.15
N ALA A 45 15.93 -16.71 -8.01
CA ALA A 45 15.78 -18.05 -7.43
C ALA A 45 14.65 -18.11 -6.38
N TRP A 46 13.99 -17.01 -6.10
CA TRP A 46 12.86 -16.94 -5.19
C TRP A 46 11.53 -16.76 -5.94
N PRO A 47 10.44 -17.47 -5.57
CA PRO A 47 10.36 -18.58 -4.62
C PRO A 47 10.92 -19.88 -5.20
N LYS A 48 11.05 -20.89 -4.36
CA LYS A 48 11.32 -22.24 -4.83
C LYS A 48 10.09 -22.84 -5.51
N GLU A 49 10.31 -23.91 -6.27
CA GLU A 49 9.25 -24.64 -6.95
C GLU A 49 8.19 -25.13 -5.95
N LEU A 50 6.92 -24.98 -6.33
CA LEU A 50 5.79 -25.46 -5.54
C LEU A 50 5.71 -26.98 -5.58
N PRO A 51 5.34 -27.66 -4.47
CA PRO A 51 5.14 -29.09 -4.45
C PRO A 51 3.90 -29.51 -5.26
N ASN A 52 3.71 -30.82 -5.45
CA ASN A 52 2.50 -31.43 -6.01
C ASN A 52 2.14 -30.94 -7.42
N ASN A 53 3.10 -30.50 -8.21
CA ASN A 53 2.85 -29.86 -9.51
C ASN A 53 1.88 -28.67 -9.44
N TRP A 54 1.86 -27.96 -8.31
CA TRP A 54 1.00 -26.80 -8.16
C TRP A 54 1.46 -25.63 -9.03
N ILE A 55 0.47 -24.95 -9.60
CA ILE A 55 0.66 -23.64 -10.23
C ILE A 55 -0.03 -22.55 -9.40
N MET A 56 0.52 -21.37 -9.46
CA MET A 56 -0.05 -20.17 -8.86
C MET A 56 -0.92 -19.46 -9.89
N GLY A 57 -2.13 -19.10 -9.49
CA GLY A 57 -3.00 -18.22 -10.26
C GLY A 57 -2.66 -16.73 -10.03
N GLN A 58 -3.63 -15.86 -10.29
CA GLN A 58 -3.48 -14.42 -10.08
C GLN A 58 -3.27 -14.10 -8.60
N VAL A 59 -2.27 -13.24 -8.28
CA VAL A 59 -1.97 -12.85 -6.90
C VAL A 59 -2.85 -11.67 -6.49
N GLY A 60 -3.92 -11.96 -5.77
CA GLY A 60 -4.86 -10.96 -5.27
C GLY A 60 -4.30 -10.12 -4.13
N GLY A 61 -3.60 -10.74 -3.19
CA GLY A 61 -3.07 -10.10 -2.00
C GLY A 61 -1.72 -10.64 -1.54
N MET A 62 -0.96 -9.82 -0.83
CA MET A 62 0.26 -10.23 -0.13
C MET A 62 0.36 -9.53 1.23
N ALA A 63 0.98 -10.21 2.20
CA ALA A 63 1.34 -9.67 3.50
C ALA A 63 2.68 -10.24 3.96
N VAL A 64 3.32 -9.58 4.91
CA VAL A 64 4.47 -10.11 5.64
C VAL A 64 4.13 -10.07 7.11
N ASP A 65 4.33 -11.19 7.80
CA ASP A 65 4.11 -11.27 9.24
C ASP A 65 5.34 -10.81 10.04
N ARG A 66 5.23 -10.77 11.35
CA ARG A 66 6.31 -10.38 12.26
C ARG A 66 7.51 -11.33 12.29
N HIS A 67 7.41 -12.49 11.64
CA HIS A 67 8.46 -13.50 11.49
C HIS A 67 9.14 -13.46 10.12
N ASP A 68 8.81 -12.45 9.30
CA ASP A 68 9.23 -12.32 7.90
C ASP A 68 8.76 -13.46 7.00
N HIS A 69 7.62 -14.11 7.34
CA HIS A 69 6.96 -15.01 6.42
C HIS A 69 6.14 -14.22 5.41
N ILE A 70 6.23 -14.62 4.16
CA ILE A 70 5.54 -13.99 3.04
C ILE A 70 4.24 -14.73 2.76
N TRP A 71 3.13 -14.09 3.06
CA TRP A 71 1.78 -14.57 2.85
C TRP A 71 1.29 -14.14 1.48
N VAL A 72 0.81 -15.07 0.70
CA VAL A 72 0.30 -14.86 -0.65
C VAL A 72 -1.13 -15.37 -0.73
N LEU A 73 -2.05 -14.50 -1.10
CA LEU A 73 -3.43 -14.83 -1.41
C LEU A 73 -3.58 -14.84 -2.93
N GLN A 74 -3.74 -16.03 -3.50
CA GLN A 74 -3.87 -16.23 -4.93
C GLN A 74 -5.30 -16.72 -5.30
N ARG A 75 -5.63 -16.70 -6.57
CA ARG A 75 -6.96 -16.99 -7.14
C ARG A 75 -6.95 -18.31 -7.91
N PRO A 76 -7.20 -19.45 -7.28
CA PRO A 76 -7.09 -20.75 -7.92
C PRO A 76 -8.14 -21.00 -9.00
N GLY A 77 -9.28 -20.31 -8.97
CA GLY A 77 -10.37 -20.46 -9.92
C GLY A 77 -10.35 -19.49 -11.11
N LEU A 78 -9.34 -18.62 -11.21
CA LEU A 78 -9.23 -17.59 -12.26
C LEU A 78 -8.01 -17.83 -13.16
N ASP A 79 -7.78 -19.08 -13.49
CA ASP A 79 -6.73 -19.46 -14.42
C ASP A 79 -7.12 -19.12 -15.86
N THR A 80 -6.13 -18.92 -16.71
CA THR A 80 -6.35 -18.64 -18.13
C THR A 80 -6.77 -19.89 -18.89
N VAL A 81 -7.23 -19.73 -20.12
CA VAL A 81 -7.63 -20.86 -20.98
C VAL A 81 -6.53 -21.90 -21.17
N ASP A 82 -5.28 -21.51 -21.00
CA ASP A 82 -4.11 -22.40 -21.12
C ASP A 82 -4.05 -23.45 -19.99
N GLU A 83 -4.74 -23.19 -18.87
CA GLU A 83 -4.69 -23.98 -17.64
C GLU A 83 -6.06 -24.50 -17.20
N LEU A 84 -7.06 -24.49 -18.10
CA LEU A 84 -8.43 -24.90 -17.79
C LEU A 84 -8.51 -26.30 -17.18
N GLY A 85 -7.63 -27.21 -17.57
CA GLY A 85 -7.58 -28.54 -17.00
C GLY A 85 -7.20 -28.57 -15.53
N ALA A 86 -6.35 -27.63 -15.09
CA ALA A 86 -5.95 -27.48 -13.68
C ALA A 86 -7.07 -26.87 -12.83
N ALA A 87 -7.93 -26.04 -13.41
CA ALA A 87 -9.01 -25.33 -12.71
C ALA A 87 -10.31 -26.15 -12.59
N GLN A 88 -10.39 -27.34 -13.17
CA GLN A 88 -11.57 -28.22 -13.09
C GLN A 88 -11.69 -28.88 -11.70
N THR A 89 -12.89 -29.37 -11.40
CA THR A 89 -13.15 -30.11 -10.15
C THR A 89 -13.83 -31.46 -10.48
N PRO A 90 -13.12 -32.59 -10.37
CA PRO A 90 -11.69 -32.69 -10.07
C PRO A 90 -10.80 -32.16 -11.22
N PRO A 91 -9.54 -31.78 -10.93
CA PRO A 91 -8.58 -31.37 -11.97
C PRO A 91 -8.31 -32.52 -12.95
N GLU A 92 -8.31 -32.20 -14.25
CA GLU A 92 -8.04 -33.19 -15.34
C GLU A 92 -6.71 -32.90 -16.06
N SER A 93 -5.96 -31.89 -15.63
CA SER A 93 -4.68 -31.54 -16.21
C SER A 93 -3.60 -32.58 -15.87
N GLN A 94 -2.73 -32.87 -16.84
CA GLN A 94 -1.52 -33.66 -16.60
C GLN A 94 -0.30 -32.80 -16.29
N CYS A 95 -0.35 -31.50 -16.59
CA CYS A 95 0.76 -30.58 -16.33
C CYS A 95 0.81 -30.13 -14.87
N CYS A 96 -0.34 -29.82 -14.28
CA CYS A 96 -0.38 -28.99 -13.10
C CYS A 96 -1.75 -29.01 -12.41
N PHE A 97 -1.76 -28.55 -11.17
CA PHE A 97 -2.96 -28.37 -10.35
C PHE A 97 -2.94 -26.98 -9.75
N ALA A 98 -4.11 -26.38 -9.57
CA ALA A 98 -4.20 -25.09 -8.88
C ALA A 98 -3.73 -25.23 -7.42
N ALA A 99 -2.84 -24.34 -6.99
CA ALA A 99 -2.43 -24.25 -5.59
C ALA A 99 -3.59 -23.78 -4.69
N PRO A 100 -3.59 -24.12 -3.38
CA PRO A 100 -4.55 -23.54 -2.43
C PRO A 100 -4.52 -22.00 -2.42
N PRO A 101 -5.62 -21.32 -2.04
CA PRO A 101 -5.70 -19.86 -2.07
C PRO A 101 -4.65 -19.13 -1.24
N VAL A 102 -4.30 -19.64 -0.06
CA VAL A 102 -3.29 -19.07 0.81
C VAL A 102 -2.03 -19.91 0.78
N LEU A 103 -0.90 -19.26 0.45
CA LEU A 103 0.43 -19.86 0.47
C LEU A 103 1.32 -19.01 1.39
N VAL A 104 2.15 -19.66 2.21
CA VAL A 104 3.07 -18.98 3.14
C VAL A 104 4.48 -19.45 2.85
N PHE A 105 5.38 -18.51 2.61
CA PHE A 105 6.79 -18.78 2.30
C PHE A 105 7.70 -18.20 3.37
N ASP A 106 8.87 -18.82 3.56
CA ASP A 106 9.97 -18.18 4.26
C ASP A 106 10.74 -17.20 3.34
N ALA A 107 11.65 -16.42 3.94
CA ALA A 107 12.48 -15.49 3.19
C ALA A 107 13.43 -16.18 2.19
N GLN A 108 13.66 -17.51 2.31
CA GLN A 108 14.45 -18.34 1.41
C GLN A 108 13.61 -18.95 0.27
N GLY A 109 12.29 -18.73 0.28
CA GLY A 109 11.36 -19.20 -0.76
C GLY A 109 10.82 -20.61 -0.55
N ASN A 110 11.05 -21.23 0.62
CA ASN A 110 10.41 -22.50 0.92
C ASN A 110 8.93 -22.28 1.25
N LEU A 111 8.05 -23.11 0.71
CA LEU A 111 6.66 -23.15 1.12
C LEU A 111 6.56 -23.77 2.52
N LEU A 112 6.06 -22.99 3.49
CA LEU A 112 5.89 -23.41 4.88
C LEU A 112 4.49 -23.97 5.13
N GLN A 113 3.48 -23.35 4.50
CA GLN A 113 2.07 -23.62 4.78
C GLN A 113 1.20 -23.29 3.58
N SER A 114 0.07 -23.99 3.45
CA SER A 114 -0.95 -23.72 2.45
C SER A 114 -2.33 -24.11 2.97
N TRP A 115 -3.34 -23.27 2.73
CA TRP A 115 -4.72 -23.51 3.16
C TRP A 115 -5.71 -22.57 2.45
N GLY A 116 -6.98 -22.62 2.83
CA GLY A 116 -8.04 -21.73 2.38
C GLY A 116 -8.98 -22.37 1.37
N GLY A 117 -9.99 -21.61 1.01
CA GLY A 117 -11.11 -22.05 0.20
C GLY A 117 -12.42 -22.14 1.00
N PRO A 118 -13.55 -22.48 0.36
CA PRO A 118 -14.84 -22.62 1.02
C PRO A 118 -14.79 -23.56 2.22
N GLY A 119 -15.50 -23.20 3.30
CA GLY A 119 -15.57 -23.96 4.55
C GLY A 119 -16.88 -23.72 5.28
N GLU A 120 -17.02 -24.31 6.48
CA GLU A 120 -18.22 -24.16 7.28
C GLU A 120 -18.15 -22.92 8.18
N GLY A 121 -19.28 -22.21 8.28
CA GLY A 121 -19.45 -21.09 9.21
C GLY A 121 -18.95 -19.73 8.70
N PHE A 122 -18.45 -19.65 7.46
CA PHE A 122 -18.03 -18.40 6.84
C PHE A 122 -18.25 -18.42 5.32
N ASP A 123 -18.25 -17.22 4.73
CA ASP A 123 -18.43 -17.04 3.28
C ASP A 123 -17.07 -16.76 2.62
N TRP A 124 -16.41 -17.79 2.09
CA TRP A 124 -15.15 -17.58 1.34
C TRP A 124 -15.38 -16.71 0.11
N PRO A 125 -14.50 -15.73 -0.19
CA PRO A 125 -14.69 -14.85 -1.34
C PRO A 125 -14.66 -15.62 -2.66
N LYS A 126 -15.48 -15.18 -3.61
CA LYS A 126 -15.50 -15.72 -4.99
C LYS A 126 -14.29 -15.30 -5.82
N ARG A 127 -13.70 -14.16 -5.45
CA ARG A 127 -12.45 -13.67 -6.04
C ARG A 127 -11.61 -13.03 -4.95
N GLU A 128 -10.62 -13.74 -4.49
CA GLU A 128 -9.69 -13.33 -3.47
C GLU A 128 -9.00 -12.01 -3.87
N HIS A 129 -8.85 -11.09 -2.90
CA HIS A 129 -8.24 -9.80 -3.20
C HIS A 129 -7.23 -9.32 -2.16
N GLY A 130 -7.63 -9.06 -0.94
CA GLY A 130 -6.73 -8.54 0.10
C GLY A 130 -6.40 -9.60 1.15
N ILE A 131 -5.17 -9.60 1.63
CA ILE A 131 -4.73 -10.33 2.81
C ILE A 131 -3.90 -9.39 3.69
N TYR A 132 -4.11 -9.47 4.98
CA TYR A 132 -3.31 -8.78 6.00
C TYR A 132 -3.07 -9.73 7.16
N VAL A 133 -1.86 -9.71 7.73
CA VAL A 133 -1.54 -10.47 8.95
C VAL A 133 -1.21 -9.49 10.06
N ASP A 134 -1.97 -9.53 11.14
CA ASP A 134 -1.78 -8.61 12.25
C ASP A 134 -0.68 -9.09 13.22
N LYS A 135 -0.34 -8.23 14.19
CA LYS A 135 0.72 -8.53 15.17
C LYS A 135 0.42 -9.74 16.07
N ASP A 136 -0.83 -10.19 16.13
CA ASP A 136 -1.28 -11.33 16.92
C ASP A 136 -1.41 -12.59 16.03
N ASP A 137 -0.81 -12.54 14.82
CA ASP A 137 -0.81 -13.59 13.79
C ASP A 137 -2.23 -13.96 13.30
N SER A 138 -3.20 -13.03 13.46
CA SER A 138 -4.50 -13.21 12.80
C SER A 138 -4.42 -12.82 11.35
N VAL A 139 -5.03 -13.62 10.50
CA VAL A 139 -5.06 -13.44 9.04
C VAL A 139 -6.41 -12.89 8.61
N TRP A 140 -6.40 -11.73 7.97
CA TRP A 140 -7.58 -11.06 7.48
C TRP A 140 -7.64 -11.17 5.95
N ILE A 141 -8.79 -11.55 5.42
CA ILE A 141 -8.98 -11.82 3.99
C ILE A 141 -10.20 -11.06 3.48
N SER A 142 -10.06 -10.41 2.31
CA SER A 142 -11.14 -9.79 1.56
C SER A 142 -11.31 -10.39 0.17
N GLY A 143 -12.46 -10.12 -0.44
CA GLY A 143 -12.74 -10.46 -1.82
C GLY A 143 -13.33 -9.29 -2.60
N ALA A 144 -13.13 -9.30 -3.91
CA ALA A 144 -13.66 -8.32 -4.86
C ALA A 144 -14.38 -8.97 -6.05
N GLY A 145 -14.89 -10.18 -5.86
CA GLY A 145 -15.76 -10.87 -6.81
C GLY A 145 -17.21 -10.42 -6.71
N PRO A 146 -18.06 -10.77 -7.68
CA PRO A 146 -19.47 -10.43 -7.65
C PRO A 146 -20.17 -10.95 -6.39
N GLY A 147 -20.59 -10.02 -5.53
CA GLY A 147 -21.25 -10.32 -4.27
C GLY A 147 -20.33 -10.47 -3.06
N ASP A 148 -19.03 -10.40 -3.21
CA ASP A 148 -18.08 -10.42 -2.08
C ASP A 148 -18.22 -9.13 -1.26
N ARG A 149 -18.83 -9.23 -0.08
CA ARG A 149 -19.10 -8.09 0.79
C ARG A 149 -18.71 -8.34 2.23
N GLN A 150 -17.72 -9.19 2.42
CA GLN A 150 -17.24 -9.63 3.71
C GLN A 150 -15.73 -9.48 3.86
N ILE A 151 -15.32 -9.38 5.10
CA ILE A 151 -13.94 -9.57 5.57
C ILE A 151 -13.96 -10.78 6.49
N LEU A 152 -13.02 -11.69 6.29
CA LEU A 152 -12.84 -12.89 7.11
C LEU A 152 -11.62 -12.74 7.99
N LYS A 153 -11.71 -13.18 9.24
CA LYS A 153 -10.58 -13.30 10.18
C LYS A 153 -10.32 -14.76 10.48
N PHE A 154 -9.09 -15.18 10.36
CA PHE A 154 -8.61 -16.52 10.69
C PHE A 154 -7.43 -16.45 11.66
N LYS A 155 -7.11 -17.55 12.33
CA LYS A 155 -5.79 -17.77 12.90
C LYS A 155 -4.79 -18.11 11.80
N SER A 156 -3.51 -18.04 12.10
CA SER A 156 -2.44 -18.34 11.13
C SER A 156 -2.50 -19.75 10.54
N ASP A 157 -3.11 -20.70 11.24
CA ASP A 157 -3.30 -22.08 10.80
C ASP A 157 -4.58 -22.31 9.95
N GLY A 158 -5.33 -21.23 9.64
CA GLY A 158 -6.55 -21.28 8.85
C GLY A 158 -7.84 -21.53 9.64
N HIS A 159 -7.80 -21.61 10.98
CA HIS A 159 -9.02 -21.72 11.78
C HIS A 159 -9.82 -20.41 11.74
N PHE A 160 -11.09 -20.50 11.35
CA PHE A 160 -12.00 -19.35 11.29
C PHE A 160 -12.22 -18.73 12.68
N VAL A 161 -12.23 -17.41 12.73
CA VAL A 161 -12.45 -16.63 13.96
C VAL A 161 -13.72 -15.80 13.87
N MET A 162 -13.87 -14.96 12.84
CA MET A 162 -15.02 -14.09 12.68
C MET A 162 -15.16 -13.59 11.26
N GLN A 163 -16.34 -13.08 10.94
CA GLN A 163 -16.67 -12.43 9.67
C GLN A 163 -17.32 -11.06 9.91
N ILE A 164 -16.92 -10.05 9.13
CA ILE A 164 -17.57 -8.73 9.07
C ILE A 164 -18.28 -8.64 7.73
N GLY A 165 -19.58 -8.38 7.75
CA GLY A 165 -20.41 -8.36 6.55
C GLY A 165 -20.76 -9.75 6.01
N HIS A 166 -21.54 -9.81 4.94
CA HIS A 166 -22.00 -11.03 4.29
C HIS A 166 -22.16 -10.82 2.79
N PRO A 167 -22.09 -11.87 1.96
CA PRO A 167 -22.34 -11.77 0.54
C PRO A 167 -23.70 -11.09 0.24
N SER A 168 -23.70 -10.17 -0.72
CA SER A 168 -24.90 -9.48 -1.16
C SER A 168 -24.75 -8.99 -2.60
N THR A 169 -25.90 -8.90 -3.30
CA THR A 169 -26.01 -8.29 -4.63
C THR A 169 -26.62 -6.90 -4.60
N ASP A 170 -26.79 -6.31 -3.41
CA ASP A 170 -27.29 -4.95 -3.26
C ASP A 170 -26.47 -3.94 -4.09
N PRO A 171 -27.04 -2.86 -4.58
CA PRO A 171 -26.27 -1.80 -5.24
C PRO A 171 -25.25 -1.14 -4.30
N ALA A 172 -24.31 -0.38 -4.87
CA ALA A 172 -23.38 0.44 -4.11
C ALA A 172 -24.11 1.37 -3.15
N ASN A 173 -23.60 1.47 -1.93
CA ASN A 173 -24.09 2.45 -0.97
C ASN A 173 -22.99 2.75 0.06
N SER A 174 -22.17 3.75 -0.24
CA SER A 174 -21.04 4.14 0.58
C SER A 174 -21.41 4.77 1.93
N THR A 175 -22.69 5.06 2.18
CA THR A 175 -23.15 5.61 3.47
C THR A 175 -23.67 4.53 4.44
N ARG A 176 -24.00 3.34 3.95
CA ARG A 176 -24.43 2.22 4.82
C ARG A 176 -23.28 1.68 5.67
N THR A 177 -23.57 1.29 6.89
CA THR A 177 -22.56 0.82 7.87
C THR A 177 -22.61 -0.70 8.10
N ASP A 178 -23.61 -1.36 7.55
CA ASP A 178 -23.92 -2.79 7.72
C ASP A 178 -23.53 -3.65 6.50
N ILE A 179 -23.09 -3.03 5.41
CA ILE A 179 -22.70 -3.72 4.18
C ILE A 179 -21.41 -3.11 3.60
N LEU A 180 -20.52 -3.96 3.14
CA LEU A 180 -19.31 -3.56 2.40
C LEU A 180 -19.58 -3.51 0.89
N GLY A 181 -18.68 -2.87 0.15
CA GLY A 181 -18.81 -2.66 -1.31
C GLY A 181 -17.64 -3.26 -2.09
N LEU A 182 -17.42 -4.56 -2.00
CA LEU A 182 -16.30 -5.26 -2.60
C LEU A 182 -14.96 -4.70 -2.05
N PRO A 183 -14.64 -5.00 -0.78
CA PRO A 183 -13.48 -4.44 -0.09
C PRO A 183 -12.18 -4.92 -0.75
N ALA A 184 -11.23 -3.99 -0.88
CA ALA A 184 -9.94 -4.24 -1.51
C ALA A 184 -8.84 -4.54 -0.46
N GLY A 185 -8.15 -3.52 0.03
CA GLY A 185 -7.10 -3.65 1.03
C GLY A 185 -7.59 -3.36 2.45
N MET A 186 -6.83 -3.81 3.45
CA MET A 186 -7.11 -3.54 4.86
C MET A 186 -5.84 -3.53 5.69
N GLU A 187 -5.90 -2.86 6.84
CA GLU A 187 -4.83 -2.89 7.84
C GLU A 187 -5.40 -2.71 9.25
N VAL A 188 -4.81 -3.37 10.24
CA VAL A 188 -5.23 -3.31 11.65
C VAL A 188 -4.32 -2.38 12.45
N ASP A 189 -4.93 -1.46 13.21
CA ASP A 189 -4.29 -0.74 14.29
C ASP A 189 -4.47 -1.52 15.59
N PRO A 190 -3.46 -2.26 16.03
CA PRO A 190 -3.60 -3.09 17.22
C PRO A 190 -3.71 -2.29 18.51
N GLY A 191 -3.18 -1.06 18.53
CA GLY A 191 -3.25 -0.17 19.70
C GLY A 191 -4.64 0.43 19.92
N ALA A 192 -5.41 0.60 18.84
CA ALA A 192 -6.77 1.13 18.89
C ALA A 192 -7.85 0.04 18.78
N HIS A 193 -7.48 -1.22 18.55
CA HIS A 193 -8.37 -2.32 18.21
C HIS A 193 -9.28 -1.96 17.03
N GLU A 194 -8.67 -1.51 15.92
CA GLU A 194 -9.38 -1.02 14.75
C GLU A 194 -8.86 -1.67 13.47
N ILE A 195 -9.78 -2.09 12.61
CA ILE A 195 -9.45 -2.48 11.23
C ILE A 195 -9.94 -1.40 10.27
N TYR A 196 -9.02 -0.88 9.47
CA TYR A 196 -9.26 0.07 8.38
C TYR A 196 -9.42 -0.70 7.09
N ILE A 197 -10.47 -0.43 6.34
CA ILE A 197 -10.81 -1.14 5.12
C ILE A 197 -10.97 -0.14 3.98
N ALA A 198 -10.20 -0.33 2.91
CA ALA A 198 -10.43 0.32 1.63
C ALA A 198 -11.62 -0.37 0.94
N ASP A 199 -12.82 0.14 1.17
CA ASP A 199 -14.07 -0.42 0.69
C ASP A 199 -14.42 0.19 -0.66
N GLY A 200 -13.78 -0.31 -1.74
CA GLY A 200 -13.54 0.48 -2.91
C GLY A 200 -13.94 -0.04 -4.28
N TYR A 201 -14.14 -1.32 -4.54
CA TYR A 201 -14.49 -1.77 -5.90
C TYR A 201 -15.94 -1.44 -6.29
N LEU A 202 -16.81 -1.29 -5.30
CA LEU A 202 -18.20 -0.86 -5.52
C LEU A 202 -18.52 0.42 -4.73
N ASN A 203 -18.15 0.49 -3.44
CA ASN A 203 -18.25 1.70 -2.63
C ASN A 203 -17.04 2.62 -2.86
N LYS A 204 -17.07 3.85 -2.31
CA LYS A 204 -16.05 4.89 -2.50
C LYS A 204 -15.63 5.48 -1.16
N ARG A 205 -15.08 4.62 -0.26
CA ARG A 205 -14.80 5.02 1.12
C ARG A 205 -13.68 4.24 1.77
N VAL A 206 -13.17 4.79 2.86
CA VAL A 206 -12.55 4.04 3.94
C VAL A 206 -13.60 3.81 5.01
N ILE A 207 -13.69 2.59 5.54
CA ILE A 207 -14.57 2.25 6.66
C ILE A 207 -13.79 1.54 7.74
N VAL A 208 -14.10 1.83 9.00
CA VAL A 208 -13.36 1.34 10.17
C VAL A 208 -14.31 0.58 11.08
N PHE A 209 -13.88 -0.62 11.45
CA PHE A 209 -14.58 -1.47 12.42
C PHE A 209 -13.68 -1.75 13.63
N ASP A 210 -14.30 -2.18 14.72
CA ASP A 210 -13.61 -2.80 15.83
C ASP A 210 -13.06 -4.16 15.39
N SER A 211 -11.75 -4.40 15.56
CA SER A 211 -11.07 -5.61 15.07
C SER A 211 -11.34 -6.85 15.92
N ASP A 212 -11.91 -6.68 17.13
CA ASP A 212 -12.23 -7.79 18.03
C ASP A 212 -13.71 -8.18 17.94
N LYS A 213 -14.60 -7.19 17.66
CA LYS A 213 -16.06 -7.36 17.72
C LYS A 213 -16.73 -7.27 16.37
N GLY A 214 -16.05 -6.73 15.33
CA GLY A 214 -16.63 -6.48 14.03
C GLY A 214 -17.70 -5.38 14.01
N THR A 215 -17.74 -4.49 15.03
CA THR A 215 -18.73 -3.41 15.10
C THR A 215 -18.23 -2.15 14.40
N PHE A 216 -19.11 -1.47 13.69
CA PHE A 216 -18.80 -0.22 12.99
C PHE A 216 -18.32 0.88 13.95
N LYS A 217 -17.29 1.64 13.52
CA LYS A 217 -16.78 2.80 14.25
C LYS A 217 -16.96 4.11 13.50
N ARG A 218 -16.49 4.21 12.25
CA ARG A 218 -16.56 5.42 11.41
C ARG A 218 -16.26 5.11 9.94
N LEU A 219 -16.54 6.07 9.08
CA LEU A 219 -16.19 6.03 7.65
C LEU A 219 -15.96 7.45 7.11
N TRP A 220 -15.27 7.53 5.97
CA TRP A 220 -15.10 8.78 5.23
C TRP A 220 -14.81 8.52 3.74
N GLY A 221 -15.10 9.51 2.92
CA GLY A 221 -14.74 9.59 1.50
C GLY A 221 -13.48 10.42 1.27
N ALA A 222 -13.23 10.79 0.01
CA ALA A 222 -12.11 11.65 -0.34
C ALA A 222 -12.15 12.99 0.41
N TYR A 223 -10.98 13.51 0.76
CA TYR A 223 -10.78 14.74 1.54
C TYR A 223 -11.44 14.73 2.94
N GLY A 224 -11.84 13.54 3.44
CA GLY A 224 -12.54 13.41 4.71
C GLY A 224 -14.02 13.80 4.64
N ASN A 225 -14.55 14.02 3.45
CA ASN A 225 -15.96 14.32 3.23
C ASN A 225 -16.83 13.07 3.40
N PRO A 226 -18.14 13.21 3.62
CA PRO A 226 -19.05 12.09 3.47
C PRO A 226 -18.90 11.44 2.08
N PRO A 227 -18.87 10.10 1.98
CA PRO A 227 -18.71 9.44 0.69
C PRO A 227 -19.90 9.70 -0.21
N ASN A 228 -19.64 9.73 -1.52
CA ASN A 228 -20.64 10.00 -2.56
C ASN A 228 -20.50 8.94 -3.67
N ASP A 229 -21.60 8.26 -3.99
CA ASP A 229 -21.65 7.20 -5.00
C ASP A 229 -21.94 7.71 -6.42
N ALA A 230 -22.16 9.01 -6.61
CA ALA A 230 -22.36 9.57 -7.93
C ALA A 230 -21.19 9.23 -8.87
N ASP A 231 -21.49 8.97 -10.13
CA ASP A 231 -20.47 8.73 -11.15
C ASP A 231 -19.70 10.04 -11.43
N PRO A 232 -18.38 10.09 -11.18
CA PRO A 232 -17.59 11.28 -11.49
C PRO A 232 -17.28 11.44 -12.98
N GLY A 233 -17.79 10.58 -13.85
CA GLY A 233 -17.45 10.53 -15.27
C GLY A 233 -16.04 9.99 -15.55
N ALA A 234 -15.52 10.18 -16.76
CA ALA A 234 -14.17 9.75 -17.10
C ALA A 234 -13.10 10.57 -16.36
N TYR A 235 -12.03 9.92 -15.91
CA TYR A 235 -10.88 10.63 -15.33
C TYR A 235 -10.22 11.54 -16.37
N ASN A 236 -9.97 12.78 -16.00
CA ASN A 236 -9.27 13.75 -16.85
C ASN A 236 -8.23 14.53 -16.03
N PRO A 237 -6.95 14.23 -16.20
CA PRO A 237 -5.86 14.88 -15.43
C PRO A 237 -5.67 16.37 -15.72
N ALA A 238 -6.31 16.92 -16.74
CA ALA A 238 -6.31 18.35 -17.03
C ALA A 238 -7.33 19.16 -16.23
N LEU A 239 -8.24 18.48 -15.54
CA LEU A 239 -9.23 19.09 -14.65
C LEU A 239 -8.71 19.17 -13.20
N PRO A 240 -9.30 20.02 -12.35
CA PRO A 240 -9.05 19.97 -10.92
C PRO A 240 -9.29 18.56 -10.36
N PRO A 241 -8.57 18.16 -9.28
CA PRO A 241 -8.73 16.85 -8.67
C PRO A 241 -10.17 16.57 -8.23
N ASP A 242 -10.65 15.36 -8.49
CA ASP A 242 -11.98 14.94 -8.09
C ASP A 242 -12.16 15.04 -6.57
N GLN A 243 -13.31 15.57 -6.16
CA GLN A 243 -13.65 15.76 -4.74
C GLN A 243 -14.18 14.47 -4.09
N GLN A 244 -14.22 13.37 -4.82
CA GLN A 244 -14.59 12.05 -4.33
C GLN A 244 -13.58 11.00 -4.80
N PHE A 245 -13.57 9.84 -4.12
CA PHE A 245 -12.81 8.68 -4.58
C PHE A 245 -13.42 8.12 -5.87
N ARG A 246 -12.56 7.51 -6.70
CA ARG A 246 -12.98 6.65 -7.81
C ARG A 246 -12.85 5.18 -7.41
N ASN A 247 -13.66 4.34 -8.03
CA ASN A 247 -13.52 2.89 -7.88
C ASN A 247 -12.30 2.36 -8.66
N PRO A 248 -11.42 1.59 -8.01
CA PRO A 248 -11.48 1.25 -6.60
C PRO A 248 -10.70 2.22 -5.69
N VAL A 249 -11.21 2.40 -4.45
CA VAL A 249 -10.35 2.73 -3.31
C VAL A 249 -9.59 1.45 -2.98
N HIS A 250 -8.28 1.39 -3.29
CA HIS A 250 -7.62 0.11 -3.50
C HIS A 250 -6.76 -0.36 -2.33
N CYS A 251 -6.07 0.54 -1.67
CA CYS A 251 -5.26 0.22 -0.49
C CYS A 251 -5.53 1.16 0.67
N VAL A 252 -5.24 0.72 1.88
CA VAL A 252 -5.15 1.53 3.08
C VAL A 252 -3.98 1.04 3.91
N HIS A 253 -3.11 1.97 4.36
CA HIS A 253 -1.96 1.67 5.20
C HIS A 253 -1.80 2.69 6.32
N LEU A 254 -1.30 2.21 7.47
CA LEU A 254 -1.02 3.02 8.65
C LEU A 254 0.48 3.30 8.75
N SER A 255 0.86 4.56 8.85
CA SER A 255 2.25 4.92 9.11
C SER A 255 2.58 4.90 10.60
N ARG A 256 3.87 4.76 10.93
CA ARG A 256 4.36 4.73 12.32
C ARG A 256 4.04 6.02 13.09
N ASP A 257 3.93 7.16 12.39
CA ASP A 257 3.53 8.44 12.96
C ASP A 257 1.99 8.64 13.06
N GLY A 258 1.22 7.57 12.80
CA GLY A 258 -0.22 7.52 13.06
C GLY A 258 -1.10 8.15 11.99
N LEU A 259 -0.63 8.26 10.75
CA LEU A 259 -1.42 8.70 9.60
C LEU A 259 -1.95 7.50 8.79
N VAL A 260 -3.07 7.72 8.11
CA VAL A 260 -3.74 6.75 7.24
C VAL A 260 -3.52 7.14 5.78
N TYR A 261 -2.92 6.27 5.01
CA TYR A 261 -2.62 6.46 3.59
C TYR A 261 -3.58 5.62 2.74
N VAL A 262 -4.23 6.22 1.76
CA VAL A 262 -5.32 5.60 0.99
C VAL A 262 -5.04 5.73 -0.51
N CYS A 263 -4.94 4.59 -1.21
CA CYS A 263 -4.79 4.55 -2.67
C CYS A 263 -6.13 4.82 -3.36
N ASP A 264 -6.26 5.95 -4.01
CA ASP A 264 -7.35 6.30 -4.92
C ASP A 264 -6.89 6.03 -6.36
N ARG A 265 -6.90 4.74 -6.72
CA ARG A 265 -6.18 4.19 -7.88
C ARG A 265 -6.50 4.89 -9.18
N MET A 266 -7.80 5.03 -9.50
CA MET A 266 -8.27 5.60 -10.76
C MET A 266 -8.17 7.13 -10.84
N ASN A 267 -7.83 7.78 -9.72
CA ASN A 267 -7.47 9.21 -9.68
C ASN A 267 -5.93 9.43 -9.69
N ASP A 268 -5.14 8.37 -9.90
CA ASP A 268 -3.67 8.43 -9.90
C ASP A 268 -3.07 9.10 -8.66
N ARG A 269 -3.73 8.94 -7.50
CA ARG A 269 -3.35 9.64 -6.27
C ARG A 269 -3.36 8.77 -5.02
N LEU A 270 -2.62 9.22 -4.04
CA LEU A 270 -2.63 8.77 -2.65
C LEU A 270 -3.13 9.91 -1.78
N GLN A 271 -4.16 9.69 -0.98
CA GLN A 271 -4.60 10.65 0.03
C GLN A 271 -4.19 10.22 1.43
N VAL A 272 -3.79 11.18 2.25
CA VAL A 272 -3.33 10.98 3.62
C VAL A 272 -4.30 11.62 4.59
N PHE A 273 -4.65 10.88 5.64
CA PHE A 273 -5.62 11.28 6.65
C PHE A 273 -5.08 11.07 8.06
N THR A 274 -5.69 11.72 9.05
CA THR A 274 -5.60 11.28 10.44
C THR A 274 -6.42 10.00 10.63
N LYS A 275 -6.21 9.30 11.75
CA LYS A 275 -7.04 8.12 12.12
C LYS A 275 -8.54 8.44 12.28
N GLN A 276 -8.91 9.70 12.43
CA GLN A 276 -10.30 10.18 12.49
C GLN A 276 -10.87 10.55 11.12
N GLY A 277 -10.13 10.33 10.03
CA GLY A 277 -10.55 10.64 8.67
C GLY A 277 -10.40 12.10 8.25
N LYS A 278 -9.70 12.95 9.03
CA LYS A 278 -9.41 14.32 8.61
C LYS A 278 -8.30 14.31 7.57
N PHE A 279 -8.55 14.91 6.40
CA PHE A 279 -7.56 15.06 5.33
C PHE A 279 -6.33 15.84 5.76
N VAL A 280 -5.16 15.40 5.35
CA VAL A 280 -3.85 16.01 5.64
C VAL A 280 -3.18 16.51 4.38
N LYS A 281 -2.97 15.61 3.39
CA LYS A 281 -2.32 15.92 2.12
C LYS A 281 -2.60 14.85 1.07
N GLU A 282 -2.21 15.12 -0.17
CA GLU A 282 -2.27 14.13 -1.24
C GLU A 282 -1.02 14.18 -2.13
N PHE A 283 -0.78 13.08 -2.84
CA PHE A 283 0.28 12.97 -3.83
C PHE A 283 -0.29 12.38 -5.10
N PHE A 284 0.22 12.83 -6.24
CA PHE A 284 -0.09 12.26 -7.55
C PHE A 284 1.15 11.56 -8.12
N VAL A 285 0.94 10.41 -8.73
CA VAL A 285 1.98 9.70 -9.47
C VAL A 285 1.48 9.43 -10.88
N ARG A 286 2.24 9.92 -11.86
CA ARG A 286 1.91 9.69 -13.27
C ARG A 286 0.45 10.01 -13.60
N SER A 287 -0.04 11.16 -13.19
CA SER A 287 -1.45 11.60 -13.35
C SER A 287 -1.95 11.58 -14.80
N GLN A 288 -1.06 11.42 -15.78
CA GLN A 288 -1.40 11.23 -17.20
C GLN A 288 -1.63 9.75 -17.55
N THR A 289 -1.45 8.82 -16.60
CA THR A 289 -1.74 7.41 -16.81
C THR A 289 -3.25 7.25 -16.95
N LEU A 290 -3.79 6.92 -18.02
CA LEU A 290 -5.19 6.60 -18.19
C LEU A 290 -5.41 5.09 -17.89
N GLY A 291 -6.49 4.50 -18.33
CA GLY A 291 -6.73 3.09 -18.15
C GLY A 291 -7.11 2.78 -16.70
N ARG A 292 -6.34 1.98 -15.99
CA ARG A 292 -6.66 1.50 -14.63
C ARG A 292 -5.96 2.24 -13.51
N GLY A 293 -5.30 3.36 -13.81
CA GLY A 293 -4.63 4.22 -12.83
C GLY A 293 -3.27 3.70 -12.35
N SER A 294 -2.54 4.53 -11.60
CA SER A 294 -1.13 4.32 -11.25
C SER A 294 -0.88 3.92 -9.79
N PHE A 295 -1.80 4.19 -8.87
CA PHE A 295 -1.64 3.88 -7.43
C PHE A 295 -2.35 2.57 -7.06
N TRP A 296 -1.72 1.42 -7.35
CA TRP A 296 -2.35 0.12 -7.06
C TRP A 296 -2.12 -0.33 -5.62
N GLN A 297 -0.88 -0.36 -5.18
CA GLN A 297 -0.49 -0.74 -3.83
C GLN A 297 0.84 -0.05 -3.50
N PHE A 298 1.18 0.08 -2.22
CA PHE A 298 2.50 0.54 -1.82
C PHE A 298 2.94 -0.09 -0.49
N THR A 299 4.23 0.00 -0.20
CA THR A 299 4.78 -0.24 1.13
C THR A 299 5.67 0.93 1.53
N PHE A 300 5.86 1.13 2.82
CA PHE A 300 6.82 2.11 3.34
C PHE A 300 8.23 1.54 3.31
N SER A 301 9.23 2.42 3.17
CA SER A 301 10.61 2.05 3.47
C SER A 301 10.77 1.72 4.97
N ILE A 302 11.71 0.82 5.28
CA ILE A 302 11.88 0.29 6.65
C ILE A 302 12.57 1.25 7.62
N ASP A 303 13.22 2.32 7.12
CA ASP A 303 13.86 3.31 7.97
C ASP A 303 12.89 3.87 9.02
N GLU A 304 13.41 4.36 10.15
CA GLU A 304 12.62 4.82 11.29
C GLU A 304 11.54 5.83 10.90
N ASN A 305 11.85 6.73 9.98
CA ASN A 305 10.95 7.81 9.53
C ASN A 305 10.08 7.42 8.34
N GLN A 306 10.24 6.20 7.79
CA GLN A 306 9.51 5.75 6.60
C GLN A 306 9.62 6.78 5.46
N LYS A 307 10.84 7.18 5.12
CA LYS A 307 11.14 8.30 4.22
C LYS A 307 10.64 8.13 2.80
N TYR A 308 10.40 6.88 2.39
CA TYR A 308 9.97 6.55 1.03
C TYR A 308 8.69 5.72 1.03
N LEU A 309 7.94 5.89 -0.06
CA LEU A 309 6.84 5.02 -0.46
C LEU A 309 7.30 4.25 -1.71
N LEU A 310 7.16 2.94 -1.69
CA LEU A 310 7.49 2.06 -2.79
C LEU A 310 6.17 1.61 -3.42
N VAL A 311 5.82 2.20 -4.56
CA VAL A 311 4.47 2.16 -5.14
C VAL A 311 4.43 1.22 -6.33
N ALA A 312 3.61 0.18 -6.26
CA ALA A 312 3.29 -0.69 -7.37
C ALA A 312 2.33 0.03 -8.33
N ASP A 313 2.76 0.20 -9.56
CA ASP A 313 1.99 0.76 -10.66
C ASP A 313 1.75 -0.34 -11.70
N GLY A 314 0.61 -0.99 -11.62
CA GLY A 314 0.25 -2.09 -12.51
C GLY A 314 0.00 -1.66 -13.95
N GLU A 315 -0.44 -0.42 -14.18
CA GLU A 315 -0.65 0.09 -15.53
C GLU A 315 0.67 0.36 -16.25
N ASN A 316 1.64 0.98 -15.54
CA ASN A 316 2.96 1.26 -16.10
C ASN A 316 3.96 0.10 -15.90
N ASN A 317 3.59 -0.94 -15.16
CA ASN A 317 4.43 -2.11 -14.87
C ASN A 317 5.79 -1.76 -14.27
N VAL A 318 5.77 -0.99 -13.18
CA VAL A 318 6.96 -0.47 -12.51
C VAL A 318 6.68 -0.26 -11.01
N ILE A 319 7.72 -0.29 -10.20
CA ILE A 319 7.67 0.18 -8.81
C ILE A 319 8.31 1.57 -8.76
N TRP A 320 7.52 2.59 -8.42
CA TRP A 320 8.02 3.94 -8.19
C TRP A 320 8.54 4.08 -6.76
N THR A 321 9.66 4.77 -6.58
CA THR A 321 10.12 5.22 -5.26
C THR A 321 9.77 6.70 -5.13
N LEU A 322 8.86 7.01 -4.19
CA LEU A 322 8.44 8.38 -3.89
C LEU A 322 9.04 8.82 -2.56
N ARG A 323 9.46 10.07 -2.48
CA ARG A 323 9.75 10.71 -1.19
C ARG A 323 8.45 10.96 -0.44
N ARG A 324 8.33 10.46 0.79
CA ARG A 324 7.10 10.54 1.59
C ARG A 324 6.71 11.96 1.99
N GLU A 325 7.68 12.87 2.07
CA GLU A 325 7.45 14.25 2.47
C GLU A 325 6.55 15.00 1.47
N ASP A 326 6.87 14.89 0.19
CA ASP A 326 6.27 15.70 -0.89
C ASP A 326 5.73 14.88 -2.08
N GLY A 327 5.89 13.55 -2.08
CA GLY A 327 5.44 12.69 -3.15
C GLY A 327 6.32 12.71 -4.40
N ALA A 328 7.49 13.37 -4.37
CA ALA A 328 8.40 13.42 -5.51
C ALA A 328 8.90 12.02 -5.89
N VAL A 329 8.82 11.67 -7.17
CA VAL A 329 9.42 10.44 -7.71
C VAL A 329 10.93 10.62 -7.72
N VAL A 330 11.64 9.80 -6.92
CA VAL A 330 13.09 9.85 -6.76
C VAL A 330 13.80 8.60 -7.29
N GLY A 331 13.04 7.58 -7.69
CA GLY A 331 13.59 6.35 -8.28
C GLY A 331 12.51 5.45 -8.85
N GLN A 332 12.97 4.36 -9.47
CA GLN A 332 12.11 3.29 -9.96
C GLN A 332 12.82 1.94 -9.92
N THR A 333 12.06 0.86 -9.84
CA THR A 333 12.53 -0.52 -9.91
C THR A 333 11.71 -1.30 -10.93
N GLY A 334 12.39 -2.04 -11.81
CA GLY A 334 11.78 -2.85 -12.85
C GLY A 334 11.15 -2.05 -14.00
N HIS A 335 10.53 -2.74 -14.91
CA HIS A 335 9.83 -2.22 -16.09
C HIS A 335 8.96 -3.34 -16.70
N ASN A 336 8.16 -3.00 -17.71
CA ASN A 336 7.30 -3.98 -18.38
C ASN A 336 8.07 -5.18 -18.96
N GLY A 337 7.57 -6.38 -18.74
CA GLY A 337 8.10 -7.63 -19.30
C GLY A 337 7.81 -8.85 -18.42
N ARG A 338 8.36 -10.02 -18.82
CA ARG A 338 8.10 -11.29 -18.14
C ARG A 338 9.34 -11.97 -17.56
N ASN A 339 10.53 -11.42 -17.79
CA ASN A 339 11.77 -11.93 -17.16
C ASN A 339 11.83 -11.53 -15.68
N ALA A 340 12.73 -12.15 -14.93
CA ALA A 340 12.99 -11.77 -13.54
C ALA A 340 13.39 -10.26 -13.46
N GLY A 341 12.77 -9.55 -12.53
CA GLY A 341 12.94 -8.10 -12.36
C GLY A 341 12.09 -7.23 -13.30
N GLN A 342 11.33 -7.84 -14.20
CA GLN A 342 10.32 -7.15 -15.02
C GLN A 342 8.93 -7.44 -14.47
N PHE A 343 7.93 -6.65 -14.84
CA PHE A 343 6.56 -6.76 -14.34
C PHE A 343 5.53 -6.90 -15.46
N HIS A 344 4.46 -7.61 -15.13
CA HIS A 344 3.24 -7.62 -15.92
C HIS A 344 2.03 -7.60 -14.98
N TRP A 345 1.33 -6.48 -14.93
CA TRP A 345 0.24 -6.24 -13.99
C TRP A 345 0.66 -6.43 -12.52
N VAL A 346 1.76 -5.78 -12.11
CA VAL A 346 2.16 -5.76 -10.71
C VAL A 346 1.04 -5.14 -9.87
N HIS A 347 0.49 -5.97 -8.96
CA HIS A 347 -0.71 -5.65 -8.20
C HIS A 347 -0.42 -5.44 -6.71
N GLN A 348 0.51 -6.22 -6.18
CA GLN A 348 0.87 -6.23 -4.77
C GLN A 348 2.36 -5.93 -4.58
N ILE A 349 2.66 -5.28 -3.45
CA ILE A 349 4.01 -5.06 -2.97
C ILE A 349 4.00 -5.02 -1.44
N VAL A 350 4.91 -5.76 -0.82
CA VAL A 350 5.15 -5.78 0.62
C VAL A 350 6.65 -5.78 0.91
N SER A 351 7.05 -5.45 2.12
CA SER A 351 8.46 -5.49 2.55
C SER A 351 8.63 -6.31 3.82
N ASP A 352 9.77 -7.03 3.91
CA ASP A 352 10.19 -7.70 5.15
C ASP A 352 10.95 -6.73 6.08
N SER A 353 11.35 -7.23 7.26
CA SER A 353 12.08 -6.44 8.26
C SER A 353 13.48 -6.01 7.81
N GLN A 354 14.03 -6.65 6.77
CA GLN A 354 15.31 -6.31 6.15
C GLN A 354 15.17 -5.30 5.00
N GLY A 355 13.93 -4.93 4.65
CA GLY A 355 13.62 -4.02 3.55
C GLY A 355 13.63 -4.66 2.18
N ASN A 356 13.71 -5.98 2.08
CA ASN A 356 13.50 -6.64 0.79
C ASN A 356 12.05 -6.48 0.38
N LEU A 357 11.81 -6.38 -0.94
CA LEU A 357 10.47 -6.26 -1.47
C LEU A 357 9.99 -7.61 -2.03
N TYR A 358 8.71 -7.84 -1.88
CA TYR A 358 8.01 -8.95 -2.50
C TYR A 358 6.84 -8.40 -3.31
N THR A 359 6.70 -8.86 -4.54
CA THR A 359 5.67 -8.37 -5.46
C THR A 359 4.81 -9.51 -5.96
N GLY A 360 3.53 -9.22 -6.22
CA GLY A 360 2.56 -10.15 -6.79
C GLY A 360 1.89 -9.58 -8.02
N GLU A 361 1.67 -10.40 -9.03
CA GLU A 361 1.10 -10.02 -10.32
C GLU A 361 -0.28 -10.67 -10.55
N VAL A 362 -1.21 -9.90 -11.11
CA VAL A 362 -2.54 -10.37 -11.54
C VAL A 362 -2.59 -10.61 -13.04
N ASP A 363 -3.78 -10.87 -13.55
CA ASP A 363 -4.01 -11.22 -14.95
C ASP A 363 -3.08 -12.37 -15.41
N THR A 364 -2.49 -12.24 -16.55
CA THR A 364 -1.55 -13.23 -17.09
C THR A 364 -0.13 -13.15 -16.52
N GLY A 365 0.12 -12.27 -15.55
CA GLY A 365 1.37 -12.21 -14.79
C GLY A 365 1.54 -13.44 -13.90
N LYS A 366 0.58 -13.71 -13.04
CA LYS A 366 0.43 -14.90 -12.19
C LYS A 366 1.74 -15.37 -11.53
N ARG A 367 2.49 -14.44 -10.91
CA ARG A 367 3.75 -14.77 -10.23
C ARG A 367 4.02 -13.86 -9.05
N ILE A 368 4.96 -14.30 -8.23
CA ILE A 368 5.56 -13.51 -7.16
C ILE A 368 7.06 -13.37 -7.40
N GLN A 369 7.65 -12.25 -6.97
CA GLN A 369 9.09 -12.01 -7.09
C GLN A 369 9.63 -11.38 -5.82
N LYS A 370 10.90 -11.65 -5.51
CA LYS A 370 11.67 -11.01 -4.44
C LYS A 370 12.71 -10.06 -5.01
N PHE A 371 12.85 -8.90 -4.38
CA PHE A 371 13.88 -7.91 -4.70
C PHE A 371 14.67 -7.59 -3.43
N VAL A 372 15.95 -7.87 -3.46
CA VAL A 372 16.85 -7.66 -2.31
C VAL A 372 17.31 -6.22 -2.28
N LEU A 373 17.13 -5.56 -1.12
CA LEU A 373 17.63 -4.22 -0.87
C LEU A 373 19.16 -4.19 -0.99
N GLN A 374 19.69 -3.22 -1.72
CA GLN A 374 21.12 -3.01 -1.88
C GLN A 374 21.60 -1.90 -0.94
N HIS A 375 22.68 -2.17 -0.20
CA HIS A 375 23.32 -1.24 0.74
C HIS A 375 24.54 -0.55 0.14
#